data_463f09141ebdd41d798c6ef7d01d62f7
#
_entry.id   463f09141ebdd41d798c6ef7d01d62f7
#
_cell.length_a   1.000
_cell.length_b   1.000
_cell.length_c   1.000
_cell.angle_alpha   90.00
_cell.angle_beta   90.00
_cell.angle_gamma   90.00
#
_symmetry.space_group_name_H-M   'P 1'
#
loop_
_entity.id
_entity.type
_entity.pdbx_description
1 polymer ?
#
loop_
_entity_poly.entity_id
_entity_poly.type
_entity_poly.pdbx_seq_one_letter_code
_entity_poly.pdbx_strand_id
1 'polypeptide(L)'
;MLARISAADDNGWVQCVSCGKKDHYKDMQGGHFIPKGHSSYWALKEENVHPQCPGCNMFGMRHGTASQAYTIWMQDYYGKDFVQNMLDSKGLPMKLYKKDYEDMLKDFRERIRHHEKRIGECRPTTNG
;
A
#
# COMPACT_ATOMS: atom_id res chain seq x y z
N MET A 1 1.38 7.17 -0.71
CA MET A 1 1.21 7.50 -2.16
C MET A 1 1.73 6.41 -3.08
N LEU A 2 2.95 5.95 -2.89
CA LEU A 2 3.54 4.95 -3.77
C LEU A 2 2.72 3.65 -3.83
N ALA A 3 2.27 3.14 -2.69
CA ALA A 3 1.48 1.90 -2.67
C ALA A 3 0.21 2.00 -3.50
N ARG A 4 -0.45 3.14 -3.45
CA ARG A 4 -1.69 3.37 -4.20
C ARG A 4 -1.44 3.51 -5.69
N ILE A 5 -0.49 4.34 -6.05
CA ILE A 5 -0.24 4.66 -7.46
C ILE A 5 0.43 3.50 -8.20
N SER A 6 1.31 2.74 -7.53
CA SER A 6 1.98 1.60 -8.16
C SER A 6 1.00 0.46 -8.47
N ALA A 7 -0.05 0.31 -7.66
CA ALA A 7 -1.08 -0.70 -7.87
C ALA A 7 -2.14 -0.27 -8.90
N ALA A 8 -2.18 1.01 -9.26
CA ALA A 8 -3.19 1.52 -10.17
C ALA A 8 -2.92 1.09 -11.62
N ASP A 9 -3.99 0.88 -12.37
CA ASP A 9 -3.89 0.68 -13.82
C ASP A 9 -3.53 2.00 -14.52
N ASP A 10 -3.42 1.97 -15.84
CA ASP A 10 -3.01 3.16 -16.60
C ASP A 10 -4.03 4.29 -16.56
N ASN A 11 -5.25 4.02 -16.13
CA ASN A 11 -6.28 5.02 -15.95
C ASN A 11 -6.38 5.53 -14.52
N GLY A 12 -5.53 5.02 -13.63
CA GLY A 12 -5.52 5.45 -12.23
C GLY A 12 -6.46 4.68 -11.32
N TRP A 13 -7.09 3.61 -11.80
CA TRP A 13 -8.01 2.81 -10.99
C TRP A 13 -7.28 1.75 -10.19
N VAL A 14 -7.73 1.57 -8.97
CA VAL A 14 -7.13 0.62 -8.04
C VAL A 14 -8.22 -0.02 -7.19
N GLN A 15 -7.96 -1.24 -6.72
CA GLN A 15 -8.92 -2.01 -5.97
C GLN A 15 -8.50 -2.13 -4.50
N CYS A 16 -9.45 -1.90 -3.59
CA CYS A 16 -9.23 -2.11 -2.16
C CYS A 16 -8.94 -3.59 -1.90
N VAL A 17 -7.83 -3.89 -1.20
CA VAL A 17 -7.45 -5.27 -0.91
C VAL A 17 -8.37 -5.95 0.08
N SER A 18 -9.16 -5.21 0.85
CA SER A 18 -10.08 -5.77 1.83
C SER A 18 -11.48 -6.00 1.27
N CYS A 19 -12.12 -5.00 0.72
CA CYS A 19 -13.51 -5.12 0.28
C CYS A 19 -13.69 -5.23 -1.23
N GLY A 20 -12.63 -5.02 -2.00
CA GLY A 20 -12.69 -5.12 -3.45
C GLY A 20 -13.26 -3.90 -4.16
N LYS A 21 -13.60 -2.84 -3.44
CA LYS A 21 -14.09 -1.59 -4.05
C LYS A 21 -13.05 -1.02 -4.99
N LYS A 22 -13.46 -0.63 -6.18
CA LYS A 22 -12.59 0.05 -7.14
C LYS A 22 -12.81 1.54 -7.07
N ASP A 23 -11.71 2.29 -7.08
CA ASP A 23 -11.76 3.74 -7.09
C ASP A 23 -10.45 4.30 -7.66
N HIS A 24 -10.39 5.61 -7.84
CA HIS A 24 -9.16 6.25 -8.28
C HIS A 24 -8.12 6.20 -7.14
N TYR A 25 -6.84 6.06 -7.49
CA TYR A 25 -5.80 5.92 -6.46
C TYR A 25 -5.75 7.12 -5.50
N LYS A 26 -6.17 8.31 -5.95
CA LYS A 26 -6.21 9.51 -5.10
C LYS A 26 -7.28 9.43 -4.00
N ASP A 27 -8.31 8.61 -4.20
CA ASP A 27 -9.40 8.43 -3.25
C ASP A 27 -9.21 7.21 -2.36
N MET A 28 -8.13 6.47 -2.55
CA MET A 28 -7.74 5.35 -1.72
C MET A 28 -6.69 5.76 -0.70
N GLN A 29 -6.43 4.91 0.27
CA GLN A 29 -5.40 5.10 1.28
C GLN A 29 -4.39 3.96 1.21
N GLY A 30 -3.18 4.20 1.69
CA GLY A 30 -2.18 3.16 1.86
C GLY A 30 -2.40 2.50 3.21
N GLY A 31 -2.98 1.29 3.19
CA GLY A 31 -3.29 0.56 4.40
C GLY A 31 -2.17 -0.38 4.81
N HIS A 32 -1.75 -0.33 6.07
CA HIS A 32 -0.74 -1.22 6.61
C HIS A 32 -1.36 -2.54 7.03
N PHE A 33 -0.78 -3.66 6.56
CA PHE A 33 -1.19 -4.99 7.02
C PHE A 33 -0.76 -5.21 8.47
N ILE A 34 0.52 -5.02 8.77
CA ILE A 34 1.01 -4.94 10.15
C ILE A 34 0.98 -3.46 10.52
N PRO A 35 0.24 -3.07 11.58
CA PRO A 35 0.14 -1.66 11.95
C PRO A 35 1.50 -1.01 12.13
N LYS A 36 1.67 0.18 11.60
CA LYS A 36 2.97 0.86 11.59
C LYS A 36 3.53 1.11 13.00
N GLY A 37 2.66 1.19 14.00
CA GLY A 37 3.08 1.34 15.38
C GLY A 37 3.64 0.07 16.01
N HIS A 38 3.46 -1.10 15.38
CA HIS A 38 3.91 -2.38 15.92
C HIS A 38 5.34 -2.74 15.49
N SER A 39 5.79 -2.25 14.35
CA SER A 39 7.10 -2.63 13.83
C SER A 39 7.68 -1.51 12.99
N SER A 40 8.82 -0.99 13.39
CA SER A 40 9.55 -0.03 12.56
C SER A 40 10.14 -0.69 11.32
N TYR A 41 10.38 -1.99 11.36
CA TYR A 41 10.85 -2.74 10.18
C TYR A 41 9.78 -2.77 9.09
N TRP A 42 8.54 -3.17 9.45
CA TRP A 42 7.47 -3.33 8.48
C TRP A 42 6.78 -2.04 8.07
N ALA A 43 6.89 -0.99 8.91
CA ALA A 43 6.17 0.28 8.67
C ALA A 43 6.42 0.88 7.29
N LEU A 44 7.64 0.75 6.76
CA LEU A 44 8.03 1.33 5.47
C LEU A 44 8.32 0.27 4.39
N LYS A 45 8.03 -1.00 4.66
CA LYS A 45 8.22 -2.05 3.66
C LYS A 45 7.03 -2.07 2.69
N GLU A 46 7.34 -2.15 1.39
CA GLU A 46 6.32 -2.13 0.35
C GLU A 46 5.33 -3.29 0.48
N GLU A 47 5.83 -4.46 0.89
CA GLU A 47 5.00 -5.65 1.08
C GLU A 47 3.96 -5.48 2.18
N ASN A 48 4.11 -4.47 3.03
CA ASN A 48 3.21 -4.23 4.15
C ASN A 48 2.17 -3.14 3.87
N VAL A 49 2.23 -2.47 2.73
CA VAL A 49 1.34 -1.32 2.44
C VAL A 49 0.67 -1.51 1.10
N HIS A 50 -0.65 -1.58 1.11
CA HIS A 50 -1.44 -1.81 -0.10
C HIS A 50 -2.67 -0.92 -0.10
N PRO A 51 -3.32 -0.71 -1.26
CA PRO A 51 -4.49 0.16 -1.33
C PRO A 51 -5.66 -0.37 -0.51
N GLN A 52 -6.25 0.49 0.28
CA GLN A 52 -7.51 0.24 0.98
C GLN A 52 -8.41 1.46 0.83
N CYS A 53 -9.71 1.24 0.72
CA CYS A 53 -10.65 2.36 0.77
C CYS A 53 -10.67 2.95 2.19
N PRO A 54 -11.04 4.22 2.35
CA PRO A 54 -11.04 4.86 3.68
C PRO A 54 -11.84 4.10 4.72
N GLY A 55 -12.99 3.54 4.33
CA GLY A 55 -13.83 2.76 5.25
C GLY A 55 -13.11 1.54 5.81
N CYS A 56 -12.42 0.77 4.95
CA CYS A 56 -11.67 -0.39 5.40
C CYS A 56 -10.45 0.00 6.22
N ASN A 57 -9.69 0.99 5.78
CA ASN A 57 -8.46 1.38 6.45
C ASN A 57 -8.71 2.07 7.79
N MET A 58 -9.70 2.95 7.85
CA MET A 58 -9.93 3.76 9.05
C MET A 58 -10.85 3.08 10.06
N PHE A 59 -11.82 2.33 9.60
CA PHE A 59 -12.82 1.71 10.48
C PHE A 59 -12.78 0.18 10.42
N GLY A 60 -12.80 -0.40 9.24
CA GLY A 60 -12.93 -1.84 9.06
C GLY A 60 -11.79 -2.65 9.66
N MET A 61 -10.57 -2.10 9.69
CA MET A 61 -9.41 -2.80 10.28
C MET A 61 -9.55 -2.95 11.80
N ARG A 62 -10.26 -2.04 12.46
CA ARG A 62 -10.46 -2.07 13.92
C ARG A 62 -11.75 -2.74 14.33
N HIS A 63 -12.83 -2.50 13.59
CA HIS A 63 -14.17 -2.84 14.01
C HIS A 63 -14.91 -3.77 13.06
N GLY A 64 -14.37 -4.02 11.88
CA GLY A 64 -14.98 -4.85 10.87
C GLY A 64 -14.13 -6.06 10.53
N THR A 65 -14.41 -6.64 9.36
CA THR A 65 -13.71 -7.81 8.86
C THR A 65 -12.59 -7.48 7.86
N ALA A 66 -12.24 -6.20 7.75
CA ALA A 66 -11.26 -5.76 6.75
C ALA A 66 -9.87 -6.38 6.97
N SER A 67 -9.47 -6.63 8.22
CA SER A 67 -8.17 -7.24 8.49
C SER A 67 -8.12 -8.70 8.07
N GLN A 68 -9.23 -9.44 8.28
CA GLN A 68 -9.33 -10.82 7.82
C GLN A 68 -9.27 -10.89 6.29
N ALA A 69 -10.02 -10.03 5.62
CA ALA A 69 -10.02 -9.96 4.16
C ALA A 69 -8.64 -9.56 3.62
N TYR A 70 -7.96 -8.64 4.29
CA TYR A 70 -6.60 -8.24 3.94
C TYR A 70 -5.63 -9.42 4.08
N THR A 71 -5.76 -10.20 5.15
CA THR A 71 -4.94 -11.39 5.36
C THR A 71 -5.10 -12.39 4.22
N ILE A 72 -6.33 -12.65 3.80
CA ILE A 72 -6.62 -13.56 2.68
C ILE A 72 -5.97 -13.02 1.40
N TRP A 73 -6.13 -11.72 1.12
CA TRP A 73 -5.53 -11.09 -0.04
C TRP A 73 -3.99 -11.23 -0.03
N MET A 74 -3.37 -11.00 1.13
CA MET A 74 -1.92 -11.13 1.29
C MET A 74 -1.46 -12.57 1.03
N GLN A 75 -2.19 -13.55 1.55
CA GLN A 75 -1.85 -14.97 1.35
C GLN A 75 -1.98 -15.37 -0.12
N ASP A 76 -2.98 -14.87 -0.80
CA ASP A 76 -3.17 -15.14 -2.23
C ASP A 76 -2.09 -14.49 -3.09
N TYR A 77 -1.64 -13.31 -2.71
CA TYR A 77 -0.68 -12.55 -3.49
C TYR A 77 0.78 -12.98 -3.21
N TYR A 78 1.15 -13.09 -1.95
CA TYR A 78 2.54 -13.37 -1.54
C TYR A 78 2.78 -14.82 -1.12
N GLY A 79 1.74 -15.60 -0.90
CA GLY A 79 1.85 -16.95 -0.37
C GLY A 79 1.75 -17.00 1.15
N LYS A 80 1.26 -18.14 1.65
CA LYS A 80 1.01 -18.31 3.10
C LYS A 80 2.27 -18.24 3.93
N ASP A 81 3.38 -18.79 3.43
CA ASP A 81 4.63 -18.82 4.19
C ASP A 81 5.21 -17.43 4.36
N PHE A 82 5.16 -16.60 3.33
CA PHE A 82 5.63 -15.22 3.43
C PHE A 82 4.81 -14.45 4.46
N VAL A 83 3.49 -14.57 4.41
CA VAL A 83 2.59 -13.88 5.35
C VAL A 83 2.81 -14.37 6.77
N GLN A 84 3.01 -15.67 6.96
CA GLN A 84 3.31 -16.23 8.29
C GLN A 84 4.61 -15.64 8.84
N ASN A 85 5.64 -15.53 8.00
CA ASN A 85 6.90 -14.90 8.40
C ASN A 85 6.72 -13.43 8.79
N MET A 86 5.88 -12.69 8.07
CA MET A 86 5.54 -11.32 8.45
C MET A 86 4.90 -11.26 9.83
N LEU A 87 3.91 -12.13 10.08
CA LEU A 87 3.21 -12.16 11.36
C LEU A 87 4.13 -12.59 12.51
N ASP A 88 5.03 -13.52 12.25
CA ASP A 88 6.00 -13.97 13.25
C ASP A 88 7.01 -12.87 13.60
N SER A 89 7.26 -11.96 12.69
CA SER A 89 8.19 -10.84 12.86
C SER A 89 7.49 -9.49 13.05
N LYS A 90 6.22 -9.50 13.43
CA LYS A 90 5.39 -8.27 13.49
C LYS A 90 5.90 -7.21 14.46
N GLY A 91 6.76 -7.55 15.38
CA GLY A 91 7.35 -6.60 16.31
C GLY A 91 8.80 -6.24 16.02
N LEU A 92 9.31 -6.67 14.85
CA LEU A 92 10.72 -6.49 14.52
C LEU A 92 11.10 -5.01 14.43
N PRO A 93 12.13 -4.55 15.18
CA PRO A 93 12.58 -3.17 15.07
C PRO A 93 13.58 -3.01 13.93
N MET A 94 13.66 -1.79 13.41
CA MET A 94 14.67 -1.41 12.44
C MET A 94 15.11 0.01 12.73
N LYS A 95 16.42 0.20 12.88
CA LYS A 95 16.98 1.52 13.08
C LYS A 95 17.32 2.12 11.72
N LEU A 96 16.75 3.29 11.44
CA LEU A 96 17.02 4.03 10.22
C LEU A 96 17.72 5.33 10.57
N TYR A 97 18.76 5.65 9.80
CA TYR A 97 19.48 6.90 9.92
C TYR A 97 18.92 7.92 8.93
N LYS A 98 19.29 9.18 9.13
CA LYS A 98 18.81 10.28 8.27
C LYS A 98 19.05 9.97 6.79
N LYS A 99 20.23 9.45 6.46
CA LYS A 99 20.58 9.12 5.09
C LYS A 99 19.66 8.04 4.51
N ASP A 100 19.29 7.05 5.31
CA ASP A 100 18.37 5.98 4.88
C ASP A 100 17.02 6.56 4.48
N TYR A 101 16.48 7.47 5.28
CA TYR A 101 15.22 8.15 4.97
C TYR A 101 15.33 9.00 3.71
N GLU A 102 16.43 9.73 3.55
CA GLU A 102 16.67 10.56 2.36
C GLU A 102 16.72 9.72 1.10
N ASP A 103 17.43 8.59 1.14
CA ASP A 103 17.56 7.67 0.01
C ASP A 103 16.20 7.04 -0.35
N MET A 104 15.43 6.61 0.66
CA MET A 104 14.10 6.06 0.46
C MET A 104 13.15 7.10 -0.14
N LEU A 105 13.20 8.32 0.36
CA LEU A 105 12.34 9.39 -0.11
C LEU A 105 12.64 9.74 -1.57
N LYS A 106 13.91 9.77 -1.94
CA LYS A 106 14.33 10.01 -3.31
C LYS A 106 13.83 8.90 -4.24
N ASP A 107 14.00 7.64 -3.85
CA ASP A 107 13.53 6.48 -4.60
C ASP A 107 12.01 6.53 -4.78
N PHE A 108 11.26 6.76 -3.70
CA PHE A 108 9.81 6.82 -3.76
C PHE A 108 9.31 7.94 -4.67
N ARG A 109 9.94 9.12 -4.60
CA ARG A 109 9.57 10.25 -5.45
C ARG A 109 9.80 9.96 -6.93
N GLU A 110 10.90 9.32 -7.26
CA GLU A 110 11.21 8.94 -8.64
C GLU A 110 10.21 7.92 -9.17
N ARG A 111 9.86 6.93 -8.36
CA ARG A 111 8.91 5.90 -8.73
C ARG A 111 7.49 6.44 -8.85
N ILE A 112 7.10 7.35 -7.96
CA ILE A 112 5.82 8.04 -8.05
C ILE A 112 5.72 8.84 -9.34
N ARG A 113 6.77 9.59 -9.70
CA ARG A 113 6.79 10.36 -10.95
C ARG A 113 6.64 9.46 -12.16
N HIS A 114 7.30 8.31 -12.16
CA HIS A 114 7.15 7.33 -13.23
C HIS A 114 5.69 6.90 -13.40
N HIS A 115 5.01 6.60 -12.31
CA HIS A 115 3.62 6.19 -12.35
C HIS A 115 2.68 7.34 -12.73
N GLU A 116 2.95 8.53 -12.24
CA GLU A 116 2.17 9.71 -12.63
C GLU A 116 2.25 9.96 -14.13
N LYS A 117 3.42 9.80 -14.70
CA LYS A 117 3.62 9.95 -16.13
C LYS A 117 2.88 8.85 -16.91
N ARG A 118 2.99 7.61 -16.48
CA ARG A 118 2.31 6.47 -17.08
C ARG A 118 0.79 6.69 -17.11
N ILE A 119 0.22 7.07 -15.97
CA ILE A 119 -1.20 7.30 -15.82
C ILE A 119 -1.64 8.55 -16.59
N GLY A 120 -0.86 9.60 -16.54
CA GLY A 120 -1.15 10.83 -17.26
C GLY A 120 -1.15 10.65 -18.77
N GLU A 121 -0.29 9.80 -19.31
CA GLU A 121 -0.23 9.51 -20.75
C GLU A 121 -1.45 8.74 -21.23
N CYS A 122 -2.05 7.95 -20.36
CA CYS A 122 -3.23 7.17 -20.71
C CYS A 122 -4.52 7.93 -20.47
N ARG A 123 -4.48 9.09 -19.86
CA ARG A 123 -5.65 9.92 -19.64
C ARG A 123 -6.12 10.53 -20.92
N PRO A 124 -7.43 10.55 -21.19
CA PRO A 124 -7.95 11.36 -22.28
C PRO A 124 -7.60 12.81 -22.02
N THR A 125 -7.03 13.45 -23.01
CA THR A 125 -6.65 14.85 -22.85
C THR A 125 -7.82 15.73 -23.14
N THR A 126 -8.84 15.57 -22.38
CA THR A 126 -10.04 16.22 -22.69
C THR A 126 -10.02 17.66 -22.42
N ASN A 127 -9.18 18.11 -21.69
CA ASN A 127 -9.25 19.44 -21.31
C ASN A 127 -8.11 20.14 -21.65
N GLY A 128 -7.46 19.47 -22.41
CA GLY A 128 -6.28 20.14 -22.72
C GLY A 128 -5.70 20.65 -21.50
#